data_638eb31e2c5ee628e3748cfe3e32e7aa
#
_entry.id   638eb31e2c5ee628e3748cfe3e32e7aa
#
_cell.length_a   1.000
_cell.length_b   1.000
_cell.length_c   1.000
_cell.angle_alpha   90.00
_cell.angle_beta   90.00
_cell.angle_gamma   90.00
#
_symmetry.space_group_name_H-M   'P 1'
#
loop_
_entity.id
_entity.type
_entity.pdbx_description
1 polymer ?
#
loop_
_entity_poly.entity_id
_entity_poly.type
_entity_poly.pdbx_seq_one_letter_code
_entity_poly.pdbx_strand_id
1 'polypeptide(L)'
;IGLPLGNEWNLAAGATEAELFSTLEQLFASPLQAFVCFTLYQLIGSWLIFGICMWIGHFAGRKWTIRIVIVLYVLSAVWIKLPAIQNIPLTSFNHLLILHHNLVVPHRFEITACTLLLLVLIIAISIRFAWRGQLPHIPLSRRDIAGYYFHALMIPRNLLILLGVVLGVSIYKAMGNGAAISGVEWIYTLFAGHGTGYFQVLPFLELLIISGVPLYLLAAFVEQTVNGQSIFVSVRSKGRRHLVKGILSVSIIFLMVYIIFWLMAGLIGASLFSTGLTIVSFRLMLYAVLMKCLDILVQYLIMLGIYIATRQVTIGFLVLVAGNLLCIIPGNWVAYSPFGLSSLTRISVVEPGIGISAVSAFGIEAAILTLMIAGILMWGYKKILN
;
A
#
# COMPACT_ATOMS: atom_id res chain seq x y z
N ILE A 1 -31.09 7.56 35.28
CA ILE A 1 -31.46 7.87 33.89
C ILE A 1 -32.40 6.74 33.46
N GLY A 2 -33.73 7.01 33.59
CA GLY A 2 -34.74 6.05 33.13
C GLY A 2 -34.77 6.07 31.61
N LEU A 3 -34.29 5.01 30.99
CA LEU A 3 -34.49 4.80 29.55
C LEU A 3 -36.02 4.63 29.35
N PRO A 4 -36.65 5.43 28.48
CA PRO A 4 -38.05 5.19 28.14
C PRO A 4 -38.11 3.89 27.34
N LEU A 5 -38.56 2.84 27.98
CA LEU A 5 -38.82 1.53 27.34
C LEU A 5 -40.14 1.54 26.54
N GLY A 6 -40.66 2.73 26.20
CA GLY A 6 -41.84 2.90 25.36
C GLY A 6 -41.56 2.76 23.90
N ASN A 7 -42.58 2.47 23.09
CA ASN A 7 -42.50 2.41 21.64
C ASN A 7 -42.45 3.79 20.96
N GLU A 8 -42.53 4.88 21.70
CA GLU A 8 -42.57 6.25 21.20
C GLU A 8 -41.37 7.04 21.67
N TRP A 9 -40.85 7.89 20.74
CA TRP A 9 -39.78 8.83 21.03
C TRP A 9 -40.32 9.99 21.86
N ASN A 10 -39.92 10.05 23.13
CA ASN A 10 -40.34 11.12 24.04
C ASN A 10 -39.20 12.14 24.12
N LEU A 11 -39.22 13.11 23.23
CA LEU A 11 -38.22 14.17 23.17
C LEU A 11 -38.60 15.30 24.12
N ALA A 12 -37.87 15.46 25.21
CA ALA A 12 -38.03 16.61 26.09
C ALA A 12 -37.63 17.88 25.36
N ALA A 13 -38.56 18.81 25.20
CA ALA A 13 -38.27 20.09 24.53
C ALA A 13 -37.19 20.87 25.30
N GLY A 14 -36.12 21.24 24.62
CA GLY A 14 -35.06 22.10 25.14
C GLY A 14 -33.74 21.42 25.59
N ALA A 15 -33.61 20.11 25.38
CA ALA A 15 -32.32 19.44 25.66
C ALA A 15 -31.30 19.75 24.58
N THR A 16 -30.04 19.99 24.98
CA THR A 16 -28.87 20.09 24.10
C THR A 16 -28.63 18.85 23.23
N GLU A 17 -29.32 17.77 23.56
CA GLU A 17 -29.31 16.47 22.91
C GLU A 17 -30.37 16.33 21.80
N ALA A 18 -31.19 17.37 21.58
CA ALA A 18 -32.29 17.32 20.60
C ALA A 18 -31.82 16.98 19.17
N GLU A 19 -30.65 17.43 18.75
CA GLU A 19 -30.08 17.09 17.44
C GLU A 19 -29.74 15.61 17.33
N LEU A 20 -29.20 15.01 18.41
CA LEU A 20 -28.90 13.59 18.46
C LEU A 20 -30.18 12.75 18.33
N PHE A 21 -31.20 13.10 19.08
CA PHE A 21 -32.48 12.38 19.09
C PHE A 21 -33.23 12.55 17.77
N SER A 22 -33.20 13.73 17.16
CA SER A 22 -33.83 13.95 15.85
C SER A 22 -33.22 13.08 14.74
N THR A 23 -31.90 12.88 14.79
CA THR A 23 -31.20 11.98 13.85
C THR A 23 -31.60 10.52 14.10
N LEU A 24 -31.70 10.10 15.35
CA LEU A 24 -32.10 8.75 15.72
C LEU A 24 -33.57 8.45 15.37
N GLU A 25 -34.46 9.41 15.57
CA GLU A 25 -35.89 9.33 15.18
C GLU A 25 -36.06 9.13 13.69
N GLN A 26 -35.24 9.79 12.86
CA GLN A 26 -35.26 9.61 11.41
C GLN A 26 -34.79 8.23 10.95
N LEU A 27 -33.88 7.60 11.69
CA LEU A 27 -33.23 6.35 11.31
C LEU A 27 -33.88 5.11 11.91
N PHE A 28 -34.54 5.23 13.06
CA PHE A 28 -35.11 4.10 13.79
C PHE A 28 -36.58 4.32 14.10
N ALA A 29 -37.40 3.33 13.81
CA ALA A 29 -38.86 3.39 14.03
C ALA A 29 -39.24 3.47 15.52
N SER A 30 -38.39 2.97 16.42
CA SER A 30 -38.63 3.00 17.86
C SER A 30 -37.35 3.10 18.70
N PRO A 31 -37.41 3.66 19.91
CA PRO A 31 -36.28 3.73 20.82
C PRO A 31 -35.72 2.35 21.17
N LEU A 32 -36.55 1.33 21.28
CA LEU A 32 -36.12 -0.04 21.52
C LEU A 32 -35.29 -0.59 20.36
N GLN A 33 -35.67 -0.32 19.10
CA GLN A 33 -34.91 -0.72 17.94
C GLN A 33 -33.54 -0.04 17.92
N ALA A 34 -33.49 1.26 18.20
CA ALA A 34 -32.23 1.99 18.34
C ALA A 34 -31.33 1.36 19.42
N PHE A 35 -31.88 1.13 20.60
CA PHE A 35 -31.14 0.51 21.72
C PHE A 35 -30.55 -0.86 21.34
N VAL A 36 -31.36 -1.73 20.75
CA VAL A 36 -30.90 -3.05 20.31
C VAL A 36 -29.78 -2.92 19.26
N CYS A 37 -29.94 -2.06 18.25
CA CYS A 37 -28.92 -1.83 17.23
C CYS A 37 -27.62 -1.27 17.83
N PHE A 38 -27.69 -0.30 18.73
CA PHE A 38 -26.53 0.25 19.43
C PHE A 38 -25.81 -0.80 20.27
N THR A 39 -26.57 -1.60 21.02
CA THR A 39 -26.02 -2.67 21.87
C THR A 39 -25.33 -3.74 21.03
N LEU A 40 -25.97 -4.20 19.95
CA LEU A 40 -25.37 -5.17 19.03
C LEU A 40 -24.10 -4.61 18.37
N TYR A 41 -24.12 -3.35 17.92
CA TYR A 41 -22.96 -2.70 17.35
C TYR A 41 -21.80 -2.62 18.35
N GLN A 42 -22.07 -2.22 19.59
CA GLN A 42 -21.09 -2.14 20.66
C GLN A 42 -20.49 -3.51 21.02
N LEU A 43 -21.31 -4.57 21.02
CA LEU A 43 -20.85 -5.95 21.21
C LEU A 43 -19.91 -6.39 20.10
N ILE A 44 -20.28 -6.15 18.83
CA ILE A 44 -19.46 -6.50 17.68
C ILE A 44 -18.15 -5.71 17.70
N GLY A 45 -18.19 -4.41 17.97
CA GLY A 45 -17.02 -3.57 18.09
C GLY A 45 -16.07 -3.98 19.23
N SER A 46 -16.63 -4.31 20.38
CA SER A 46 -15.86 -4.83 21.52
C SER A 46 -15.18 -6.16 21.19
N TRP A 47 -15.92 -7.04 20.51
CA TRP A 47 -15.38 -8.33 20.05
C TRP A 47 -14.25 -8.15 19.04
N LEU A 48 -14.36 -7.18 18.15
CA LEU A 48 -13.33 -6.83 17.19
C LEU A 48 -12.07 -6.30 17.89
N ILE A 49 -12.23 -5.38 18.87
CA ILE A 49 -11.09 -4.86 19.66
C ILE A 49 -10.38 -6.01 20.39
N PHE A 50 -11.16 -6.91 21.01
CA PHE A 50 -10.60 -8.09 21.66
C PHE A 50 -9.85 -8.98 20.66
N GLY A 51 -10.41 -9.22 19.47
CA GLY A 51 -9.79 -9.98 18.40
C GLY A 51 -8.46 -9.34 17.92
N ILE A 52 -8.41 -8.02 17.78
CA ILE A 52 -7.18 -7.27 17.46
C ILE A 52 -6.13 -7.45 18.56
N CYS A 53 -6.52 -7.33 19.82
CA CYS A 53 -5.62 -7.54 20.96
C CYS A 53 -5.06 -8.95 20.99
N MET A 54 -5.89 -9.97 20.75
CA MET A 54 -5.48 -11.36 20.64
C MET A 54 -4.51 -11.60 19.48
N TRP A 55 -4.81 -11.02 18.33
CA TRP A 55 -3.98 -11.09 17.14
C TRP A 55 -2.61 -10.44 17.36
N ILE A 56 -2.55 -9.23 17.93
CA ILE A 56 -1.30 -8.58 18.33
C ILE A 56 -0.53 -9.45 19.33
N GLY A 57 -1.24 -10.00 20.32
CA GLY A 57 -0.66 -10.85 21.36
C GLY A 57 0.01 -12.11 20.82
N HIS A 58 -0.56 -12.68 19.77
CA HIS A 58 -0.02 -13.85 19.11
C HIS A 58 1.34 -13.58 18.42
N PHE A 59 1.49 -12.42 17.76
CA PHE A 59 2.71 -12.07 17.02
C PHE A 59 3.76 -11.32 17.86
N ALA A 60 3.33 -10.45 18.76
CA ALA A 60 4.22 -9.55 19.49
C ALA A 60 4.61 -10.05 20.90
N GLY A 61 3.91 -11.07 21.40
CA GLY A 61 4.07 -11.56 22.77
C GLY A 61 3.47 -10.61 23.81
N ARG A 62 3.17 -11.14 25.02
CA ARG A 62 2.37 -10.47 26.06
C ARG A 62 2.88 -9.08 26.47
N LYS A 63 4.19 -8.89 26.61
CA LYS A 63 4.77 -7.60 27.02
C LYS A 63 4.60 -6.50 25.97
N TRP A 64 4.74 -6.84 24.71
CA TRP A 64 4.61 -5.91 23.61
C TRP A 64 3.15 -5.61 23.27
N THR A 65 2.25 -6.56 23.42
CA THR A 65 0.80 -6.39 23.21
C THR A 65 0.26 -5.22 23.99
N ILE A 66 0.54 -5.18 25.30
CA ILE A 66 0.07 -4.11 26.19
C ILE A 66 0.59 -2.74 25.70
N ARG A 67 1.87 -2.65 25.37
CA ARG A 67 2.48 -1.40 24.87
C ARG A 67 1.86 -0.94 23.55
N ILE A 68 1.70 -1.86 22.60
CA ILE A 68 1.12 -1.56 21.29
C ILE A 68 -0.34 -1.11 21.43
N VAL A 69 -1.14 -1.80 22.26
CA VAL A 69 -2.54 -1.44 22.47
C VAL A 69 -2.67 -0.07 23.15
N ILE A 70 -1.82 0.24 24.15
CA ILE A 70 -1.81 1.58 24.77
C ILE A 70 -1.44 2.65 23.74
N VAL A 71 -0.40 2.42 22.93
CA VAL A 71 0.01 3.36 21.87
C VAL A 71 -1.11 3.57 20.85
N LEU A 72 -1.75 2.51 20.40
CA LEU A 72 -2.89 2.60 19.46
C LEU A 72 -4.08 3.36 20.09
N TYR A 73 -4.36 3.13 21.36
CA TYR A 73 -5.41 3.87 22.06
C TYR A 73 -5.11 5.35 22.17
N VAL A 74 -3.89 5.72 22.60
CA VAL A 74 -3.46 7.12 22.67
C VAL A 74 -3.47 7.78 21.30
N LEU A 75 -2.94 7.11 20.27
CA LEU A 75 -3.00 7.60 18.89
C LEU A 75 -4.45 7.81 18.43
N SER A 76 -5.35 6.88 18.72
CA SER A 76 -6.75 7.02 18.35
C SER A 76 -7.43 8.22 19.04
N ALA A 77 -7.07 8.49 20.30
CA ALA A 77 -7.58 9.63 21.04
C ALA A 77 -7.07 10.98 20.51
N VAL A 78 -5.82 11.03 20.03
CA VAL A 78 -5.24 12.22 19.39
C VAL A 78 -5.82 12.42 17.99
N TRP A 79 -5.95 11.35 17.21
CA TRP A 79 -6.44 11.38 15.84
C TRP A 79 -7.88 11.89 15.71
N ILE A 80 -8.73 11.59 16.66
CA ILE A 80 -10.11 12.13 16.68
C ILE A 80 -10.15 13.66 16.65
N LYS A 81 -9.11 14.33 17.19
CA LYS A 81 -9.05 15.80 17.22
C LYS A 81 -8.49 16.44 15.96
N LEU A 82 -7.96 15.65 15.03
CA LEU A 82 -7.45 16.14 13.76
C LEU A 82 -8.58 16.23 12.73
N PRO A 83 -8.90 17.42 12.18
CA PRO A 83 -10.03 17.61 11.25
C PRO A 83 -9.97 16.66 10.04
N ALA A 84 -8.77 16.42 9.51
CA ALA A 84 -8.55 15.53 8.37
C ALA A 84 -8.87 14.06 8.68
N ILE A 85 -8.76 13.65 9.95
CA ILE A 85 -8.89 12.25 10.35
C ILE A 85 -10.23 12.00 11.06
N GLN A 86 -10.83 13.04 11.60
CA GLN A 86 -12.10 12.97 12.33
C GLN A 86 -13.22 12.29 11.53
N ASN A 87 -13.20 12.44 10.22
CA ASN A 87 -14.22 11.93 9.31
C ASN A 87 -13.95 10.50 8.81
N ILE A 88 -12.83 9.86 9.19
CA ILE A 88 -12.51 8.53 8.70
C ILE A 88 -13.18 7.47 9.57
N PRO A 89 -13.99 6.57 9.00
CA PRO A 89 -14.52 5.45 9.75
C PRO A 89 -13.38 4.53 10.24
N LEU A 90 -13.51 4.02 11.47
CA LEU A 90 -12.61 3.02 12.07
C LEU A 90 -11.20 3.48 12.45
N THR A 91 -10.84 4.74 12.30
CA THR A 91 -9.54 5.26 12.77
C THR A 91 -9.45 5.43 14.28
N SER A 92 -10.59 5.42 14.94
CA SER A 92 -10.70 5.54 16.40
C SER A 92 -11.46 4.35 16.98
N PHE A 93 -11.04 3.89 18.16
CA PHE A 93 -11.79 2.89 18.92
C PHE A 93 -13.23 3.36 19.23
N ASN A 94 -13.44 4.67 19.31
CA ASN A 94 -14.80 5.20 19.52
C ASN A 94 -15.73 4.93 18.33
N HIS A 95 -15.20 4.94 17.08
CA HIS A 95 -16.01 4.57 15.92
C HIS A 95 -16.41 3.09 15.91
N LEU A 96 -15.65 2.23 16.59
CA LEU A 96 -16.00 0.82 16.75
C LEU A 96 -17.05 0.59 17.82
N LEU A 97 -17.14 1.49 18.81
CA LEU A 97 -18.01 1.34 19.97
C LEU A 97 -19.28 2.20 19.89
N ILE A 98 -19.23 3.34 19.20
CA ILE A 98 -20.29 4.33 19.18
C ILE A 98 -20.88 4.42 17.76
N LEU A 99 -22.03 3.79 17.56
CA LEU A 99 -22.73 3.77 16.27
C LEU A 99 -23.10 5.17 15.78
N HIS A 100 -23.45 6.09 16.69
CA HIS A 100 -23.86 7.45 16.33
C HIS A 100 -22.85 8.18 15.46
N HIS A 101 -21.55 8.09 15.74
CA HIS A 101 -20.51 8.71 14.92
C HIS A 101 -20.50 8.25 13.47
N ASN A 102 -21.08 7.10 13.18
CA ASN A 102 -21.15 6.52 11.84
C ASN A 102 -22.49 6.78 11.14
N LEU A 103 -23.51 7.22 11.86
CA LEU A 103 -24.84 7.47 11.32
C LEU A 103 -25.03 8.92 10.86
N VAL A 104 -24.28 9.87 11.40
CA VAL A 104 -24.41 11.31 11.12
C VAL A 104 -24.01 11.67 9.68
N VAL A 105 -23.17 10.87 9.03
CA VAL A 105 -22.70 11.16 7.65
C VAL A 105 -23.34 10.18 6.66
N PRO A 106 -23.94 10.65 5.57
CA PRO A 106 -24.55 9.80 4.54
C PRO A 106 -23.59 8.73 4.02
N HIS A 107 -24.09 7.52 3.81
CA HIS A 107 -23.35 6.33 3.34
C HIS A 107 -22.21 5.85 4.25
N ARG A 108 -21.94 6.51 5.37
CA ARG A 108 -20.87 6.10 6.28
C ARG A 108 -21.18 4.79 6.99
N PHE A 109 -22.44 4.53 7.30
CA PHE A 109 -22.89 3.28 7.94
C PHE A 109 -22.57 2.07 7.07
N GLU A 110 -22.88 2.11 5.77
CA GLU A 110 -22.63 1.01 4.82
C GLU A 110 -21.13 0.73 4.70
N ILE A 111 -20.31 1.78 4.54
CA ILE A 111 -18.85 1.65 4.46
C ILE A 111 -18.30 1.09 5.76
N THR A 112 -18.78 1.57 6.91
CA THR A 112 -18.32 1.09 8.22
C THR A 112 -18.73 -0.35 8.45
N ALA A 113 -19.97 -0.73 8.12
CA ALA A 113 -20.45 -2.10 8.25
C ALA A 113 -19.67 -3.07 7.36
N CYS A 114 -19.43 -2.72 6.10
CA CYS A 114 -18.60 -3.52 5.18
C CYS A 114 -17.17 -3.66 5.69
N THR A 115 -16.56 -2.58 6.19
CA THR A 115 -15.19 -2.60 6.71
C THR A 115 -15.07 -3.42 7.98
N LEU A 116 -16.05 -3.32 8.89
CA LEU A 116 -16.13 -4.17 10.09
C LEU A 116 -16.23 -5.64 9.74
N LEU A 117 -17.11 -6.00 8.81
CA LEU A 117 -17.27 -7.36 8.33
C LEU A 117 -15.96 -7.91 7.73
N LEU A 118 -15.29 -7.12 6.92
CA LEU A 118 -14.03 -7.50 6.29
C LEU A 118 -12.91 -7.67 7.31
N LEU A 119 -12.82 -6.79 8.32
CA LEU A 119 -11.85 -6.91 9.41
C LEU A 119 -12.12 -8.14 10.28
N VAL A 120 -13.37 -8.41 10.64
CA VAL A 120 -13.75 -9.63 11.39
C VAL A 120 -13.35 -10.86 10.60
N LEU A 121 -13.59 -10.88 9.30
CA LEU A 121 -13.24 -12.00 8.42
C LEU A 121 -11.72 -12.19 8.32
N ILE A 122 -10.95 -11.11 8.16
CA ILE A 122 -9.48 -11.15 8.14
C ILE A 122 -8.93 -11.67 9.47
N ILE A 123 -9.44 -11.18 10.60
CA ILE A 123 -9.00 -11.61 11.94
C ILE A 123 -9.37 -13.06 12.18
N ALA A 124 -10.60 -13.48 11.84
CA ALA A 124 -11.05 -14.86 11.99
C ALA A 124 -10.21 -15.84 11.15
N ILE A 125 -9.92 -15.47 9.90
CA ILE A 125 -9.05 -16.25 9.02
C ILE A 125 -7.62 -16.30 9.60
N SER A 126 -7.07 -15.16 10.01
CA SER A 126 -5.72 -15.08 10.57
C SER A 126 -5.58 -15.91 11.84
N ILE A 127 -6.56 -15.85 12.75
CA ILE A 127 -6.59 -16.68 13.96
C ILE A 127 -6.69 -18.15 13.61
N ARG A 128 -7.56 -18.53 12.69
CA ARG A 128 -7.74 -19.93 12.27
C ARG A 128 -6.44 -20.53 11.71
N PHE A 129 -5.71 -19.78 10.88
CA PHE A 129 -4.48 -20.26 10.25
C PHE A 129 -3.27 -20.18 11.19
N ALA A 130 -3.10 -19.08 11.92
CA ALA A 130 -1.99 -18.90 12.83
C ALA A 130 -2.04 -19.84 14.05
N TRP A 131 -3.24 -20.05 14.63
CA TRP A 131 -3.42 -20.86 15.83
C TRP A 131 -3.22 -22.35 15.60
N ARG A 132 -3.48 -22.81 14.37
CA ARG A 132 -3.25 -24.22 14.01
C ARG A 132 -1.82 -24.52 13.55
N GLY A 133 -0.91 -23.54 13.58
CA GLY A 133 0.42 -23.69 13.01
C GLY A 133 0.41 -23.90 11.49
N GLN A 134 -0.77 -23.86 10.90
CA GLN A 134 -1.05 -23.94 9.48
C GLN A 134 -1.30 -22.53 8.96
N LEU A 135 -0.31 -21.63 9.08
CA LEU A 135 -0.22 -20.62 8.03
C LEU A 135 -0.33 -21.40 6.73
N PRO A 136 -1.16 -20.97 5.75
CA PRO A 136 -1.08 -21.58 4.44
C PRO A 136 0.40 -21.59 4.13
N HIS A 137 1.01 -22.75 4.18
CA HIS A 137 2.31 -22.91 3.61
C HIS A 137 2.05 -22.59 2.13
N ILE A 138 2.21 -21.33 1.79
CA ILE A 138 2.71 -21.04 0.47
C ILE A 138 3.87 -22.00 0.39
N PRO A 139 3.88 -22.99 -0.51
CA PRO A 139 4.86 -24.08 -0.48
C PRO A 139 6.22 -23.58 -0.94
N LEU A 140 6.62 -22.50 -0.36
CA LEU A 140 7.96 -22.00 -0.24
C LEU A 140 8.56 -22.82 0.91
N SER A 141 8.64 -24.14 0.69
CA SER A 141 9.36 -25.03 1.57
C SER A 141 10.70 -24.36 1.83
N ARG A 142 11.11 -24.23 3.10
CA ARG A 142 12.48 -23.82 3.45
C ARG A 142 13.53 -24.71 2.76
N ARG A 143 13.12 -25.84 2.18
CA ARG A 143 13.93 -26.72 1.35
C ARG A 143 14.15 -26.18 -0.07
N ASP A 144 13.28 -25.29 -0.57
CA ASP A 144 13.46 -24.64 -1.86
C ASP A 144 14.21 -23.32 -1.74
N ILE A 145 15.09 -23.05 -2.70
CA ILE A 145 15.92 -21.84 -2.77
C ILE A 145 15.03 -20.58 -2.74
N ALA A 146 13.91 -20.59 -3.45
CA ALA A 146 12.97 -19.48 -3.45
C ALA A 146 12.36 -19.21 -2.06
N GLY A 147 12.04 -20.28 -1.30
CA GLY A 147 11.53 -20.12 0.07
C GLY A 147 12.56 -19.53 1.04
N TYR A 148 13.81 -19.93 0.90
CA TYR A 148 14.89 -19.35 1.67
C TYR A 148 15.09 -17.85 1.36
N TYR A 149 15.10 -17.48 0.08
CA TYR A 149 15.24 -16.09 -0.34
C TYR A 149 14.03 -15.24 0.03
N PHE A 150 12.83 -15.81 -0.01
CA PHE A 150 11.64 -15.14 0.45
C PHE A 150 11.74 -14.70 1.90
N HIS A 151 12.16 -15.60 2.79
CA HIS A 151 12.35 -15.27 4.20
C HIS A 151 13.49 -14.28 4.44
N ALA A 152 14.54 -14.30 3.62
CA ALA A 152 15.65 -13.37 3.72
C ALA A 152 15.26 -11.94 3.29
N LEU A 153 14.37 -11.79 2.30
CA LEU A 153 13.96 -10.49 1.77
C LEU A 153 12.74 -9.91 2.50
N MET A 154 11.75 -10.76 2.84
CA MET A 154 10.50 -10.38 3.51
C MET A 154 10.64 -10.24 5.03
N ILE A 155 11.75 -9.65 5.46
CA ILE A 155 11.97 -9.32 6.87
C ILE A 155 11.07 -8.14 7.26
N PRO A 156 10.45 -8.13 8.46
CA PRO A 156 9.59 -7.03 8.90
C PRO A 156 10.21 -5.64 8.74
N ARG A 157 11.51 -5.52 8.95
CA ARG A 157 12.25 -4.26 8.76
C ARG A 157 12.11 -3.74 7.32
N ASN A 158 12.30 -4.59 6.32
CA ASN A 158 12.23 -4.19 4.92
C ASN A 158 10.79 -3.78 4.54
N LEU A 159 9.80 -4.52 5.03
CA LEU A 159 8.39 -4.19 4.81
C LEU A 159 7.99 -2.86 5.47
N LEU A 160 8.48 -2.60 6.69
CA LEU A 160 8.27 -1.32 7.38
C LEU A 160 8.93 -0.15 6.66
N ILE A 161 10.12 -0.33 6.08
CA ILE A 161 10.77 0.69 5.26
C ILE A 161 9.91 1.01 4.03
N LEU A 162 9.43 -0.02 3.30
CA LEU A 162 8.56 0.18 2.14
C LEU A 162 7.25 0.88 2.51
N LEU A 163 6.61 0.44 3.59
CA LEU A 163 5.40 1.07 4.11
C LEU A 163 5.66 2.53 4.52
N GLY A 164 6.79 2.80 5.18
CA GLY A 164 7.20 4.14 5.58
C GLY A 164 7.38 5.08 4.39
N VAL A 165 7.96 4.61 3.29
CA VAL A 165 8.05 5.38 2.04
C VAL A 165 6.67 5.72 1.49
N VAL A 166 5.80 4.72 1.37
CA VAL A 166 4.45 4.92 0.83
C VAL A 166 3.64 5.90 1.68
N LEU A 167 3.65 5.71 3.00
CA LEU A 167 2.95 6.60 3.93
C LEU A 167 3.55 8.01 3.94
N GLY A 168 4.89 8.13 3.96
CA GLY A 168 5.57 9.42 3.95
C GLY A 168 5.23 10.26 2.72
N VAL A 169 5.29 9.65 1.53
CA VAL A 169 4.92 10.33 0.28
C VAL A 169 3.43 10.66 0.25
N SER A 170 2.56 9.74 0.67
CA SER A 170 1.11 9.98 0.69
C SER A 170 0.73 11.12 1.64
N ILE A 171 1.31 11.18 2.84
CA ILE A 171 1.10 12.26 3.80
C ILE A 171 1.64 13.59 3.24
N TYR A 172 2.84 13.58 2.67
CA TYR A 172 3.42 14.78 2.04
C TYR A 172 2.49 15.35 0.95
N LYS A 173 1.96 14.48 0.07
CA LYS A 173 1.00 14.88 -0.98
C LYS A 173 -0.33 15.39 -0.40
N ALA A 174 -0.82 14.76 0.65
CA ALA A 174 -2.04 15.19 1.33
C ALA A 174 -1.89 16.57 1.97
N MET A 175 -0.73 16.85 2.57
CA MET A 175 -0.46 18.17 3.19
C MET A 175 -0.32 19.30 2.15
N GLY A 176 0.12 18.97 0.93
CA GLY A 176 0.23 19.96 -0.16
C GLY A 176 -1.13 20.36 -0.77
N ASN A 177 -2.16 19.57 -0.57
CA ASN A 177 -3.49 19.81 -1.12
C ASN A 177 -4.41 20.38 -0.03
N GLY A 178 -4.58 21.69 0.01
CA GLY A 178 -5.30 22.40 1.07
C GLY A 178 -6.83 22.31 1.05
N ALA A 179 -7.47 21.70 0.04
CA ALA A 179 -8.93 21.60 -0.09
C ALA A 179 -9.35 20.18 -0.51
N ALA A 180 -10.62 19.83 -0.31
CA ALA A 180 -11.19 18.57 -0.79
C ALA A 180 -11.10 18.52 -2.33
N ILE A 181 -10.23 17.67 -2.84
CA ILE A 181 -9.99 17.45 -4.28
C ILE A 181 -10.84 16.29 -4.80
N SER A 182 -11.00 16.19 -6.10
CA SER A 182 -11.68 15.04 -6.71
C SER A 182 -10.82 13.78 -6.57
N GLY A 183 -11.44 12.58 -6.61
CA GLY A 183 -10.70 11.32 -6.55
C GLY A 183 -9.70 11.16 -7.71
N VAL A 184 -9.99 11.76 -8.88
CA VAL A 184 -9.07 11.76 -10.02
C VAL A 184 -7.86 12.64 -9.75
N GLU A 185 -8.05 13.84 -9.22
CA GLU A 185 -6.95 14.74 -8.83
C GLU A 185 -6.07 14.17 -7.74
N TRP A 186 -6.66 13.48 -6.75
CA TRP A 186 -5.88 12.78 -5.75
C TRP A 186 -4.92 11.76 -6.36
N ILE A 187 -5.46 10.89 -7.22
CA ILE A 187 -4.64 9.85 -7.86
C ILE A 187 -3.60 10.46 -8.80
N TYR A 188 -3.98 11.50 -9.54
CA TYR A 188 -3.04 12.24 -10.35
C TYR A 188 -1.92 12.82 -9.50
N THR A 189 -2.22 13.51 -8.40
CA THR A 189 -1.22 14.08 -7.48
C THR A 189 -0.31 13.01 -6.88
N LEU A 190 -0.87 11.86 -6.51
CA LEU A 190 -0.11 10.76 -5.91
C LEU A 190 0.89 10.14 -6.88
N PHE A 191 0.55 10.02 -8.16
CA PHE A 191 1.35 9.37 -9.20
C PHE A 191 1.87 10.34 -10.27
N ALA A 192 1.77 11.65 -10.05
CA ALA A 192 2.20 12.67 -10.99
C ALA A 192 3.63 12.44 -11.48
N GLY A 193 4.58 12.27 -10.56
CA GLY A 193 5.99 12.11 -10.88
C GLY A 193 6.59 13.34 -11.57
N HIS A 194 7.63 13.15 -12.37
CA HIS A 194 8.30 14.21 -13.11
C HIS A 194 7.86 14.21 -14.60
N GLY A 195 7.36 15.35 -15.06
CA GLY A 195 6.90 15.53 -16.44
C GLY A 195 8.04 15.71 -17.47
N THR A 196 7.67 16.18 -18.66
CA THR A 196 8.59 16.47 -19.78
C THR A 196 9.06 17.93 -19.82
N GLY A 197 8.53 18.77 -18.92
CA GLY A 197 8.85 20.20 -18.83
C GLY A 197 10.17 20.49 -18.13
N TYR A 198 10.27 21.71 -17.57
CA TYR A 198 11.46 22.11 -16.81
C TYR A 198 11.67 21.19 -15.60
N PHE A 199 12.96 20.99 -15.28
CA PHE A 199 13.36 20.19 -14.15
C PHE A 199 12.81 20.73 -12.83
N GLN A 200 12.14 19.90 -12.09
CA GLN A 200 11.60 20.18 -10.78
C GLN A 200 12.24 19.24 -9.75
N VAL A 201 12.94 19.83 -8.79
CA VAL A 201 13.72 19.08 -7.78
C VAL A 201 12.84 18.16 -6.92
N LEU A 202 11.72 18.67 -6.42
CA LEU A 202 10.85 17.90 -5.52
C LEU A 202 10.21 16.68 -6.20
N PRO A 203 9.56 16.79 -7.39
CA PRO A 203 9.08 15.63 -8.14
C PRO A 203 10.17 14.63 -8.52
N PHE A 204 11.38 15.11 -8.78
CA PHE A 204 12.52 14.24 -9.06
C PHE A 204 12.98 13.48 -7.81
N LEU A 205 13.13 14.13 -6.67
CA LEU A 205 13.47 13.46 -5.40
C LEU A 205 12.40 12.44 -5.00
N GLU A 206 11.14 12.78 -5.20
CA GLU A 206 10.03 11.86 -4.99
C GLU A 206 10.17 10.60 -5.87
N LEU A 207 10.45 10.78 -7.17
CA LEU A 207 10.68 9.68 -8.09
C LEU A 207 11.83 8.78 -7.62
N LEU A 208 12.94 9.40 -7.19
CA LEU A 208 14.10 8.67 -6.66
C LEU A 208 13.79 7.92 -5.37
N ILE A 209 13.03 8.50 -4.46
CA ILE A 209 12.67 7.83 -3.20
C ILE A 209 11.74 6.65 -3.48
N ILE A 210 10.70 6.86 -4.29
CA ILE A 210 9.70 5.85 -4.62
C ILE A 210 10.34 4.65 -5.33
N SER A 211 11.23 4.88 -6.28
CA SER A 211 11.90 3.81 -7.03
C SER A 211 13.18 3.33 -6.36
N GLY A 212 14.00 4.24 -5.83
CA GLY A 212 15.31 3.95 -5.30
C GLY A 212 15.30 3.11 -4.03
N VAL A 213 14.37 3.35 -3.11
CA VAL A 213 14.34 2.60 -1.83
C VAL A 213 14.06 1.11 -2.05
N PRO A 214 13.00 0.68 -2.77
CA PRO A 214 12.79 -0.74 -3.04
C PRO A 214 13.93 -1.35 -3.86
N LEU A 215 14.49 -0.61 -4.81
CA LEU A 215 15.62 -1.07 -5.60
C LEU A 215 16.90 -1.22 -4.77
N TYR A 216 17.15 -0.33 -3.80
CA TYR A 216 18.27 -0.47 -2.87
C TYR A 216 18.14 -1.73 -1.99
N LEU A 217 16.94 -2.00 -1.47
CA LEU A 217 16.70 -3.22 -0.69
C LEU A 217 16.91 -4.48 -1.51
N LEU A 218 16.46 -4.49 -2.78
CA LEU A 218 16.70 -5.58 -3.72
C LEU A 218 18.17 -5.71 -4.10
N ALA A 219 18.86 -4.60 -4.28
CA ALA A 219 20.28 -4.55 -4.57
C ALA A 219 21.12 -5.18 -3.46
N ALA A 220 20.86 -4.75 -2.21
CA ALA A 220 21.52 -5.31 -1.03
C ALA A 220 21.23 -6.81 -0.86
N PHE A 221 19.99 -7.23 -1.12
CA PHE A 221 19.60 -8.64 -1.11
C PHE A 221 20.38 -9.46 -2.17
N VAL A 222 20.47 -8.98 -3.41
CA VAL A 222 21.17 -9.66 -4.49
C VAL A 222 22.67 -9.78 -4.15
N GLU A 223 23.28 -8.70 -3.66
CA GLU A 223 24.69 -8.70 -3.26
C GLU A 223 24.99 -9.68 -2.13
N GLN A 224 24.20 -9.67 -1.07
CA GLN A 224 24.34 -10.61 0.04
C GLN A 224 24.15 -12.06 -0.40
N THR A 225 23.19 -12.30 -1.30
CA THR A 225 22.85 -13.63 -1.79
C THR A 225 23.95 -14.20 -2.68
N VAL A 226 24.47 -13.39 -3.59
CA VAL A 226 25.48 -13.85 -4.58
C VAL A 226 26.86 -13.92 -3.94
N ASN A 227 27.28 -12.91 -3.15
CA ASN A 227 28.63 -12.87 -2.56
C ASN A 227 28.78 -13.69 -1.28
N GLY A 228 27.73 -13.68 -0.42
CA GLY A 228 27.83 -14.30 0.91
C GLY A 228 27.44 -15.78 0.96
N GLN A 229 26.59 -16.24 0.06
CA GLN A 229 25.94 -17.55 0.19
C GLN A 229 26.02 -18.42 -1.07
N SER A 230 26.66 -17.93 -2.12
CA SER A 230 26.72 -18.62 -3.43
C SER A 230 27.23 -20.06 -3.34
N ILE A 231 28.20 -20.33 -2.49
CA ILE A 231 28.81 -21.66 -2.32
C ILE A 231 27.80 -22.65 -1.68
N PHE A 232 27.15 -22.24 -0.59
CA PHE A 232 26.21 -23.11 0.13
C PHE A 232 24.91 -23.36 -0.65
N VAL A 233 24.47 -22.36 -1.41
CA VAL A 233 23.24 -22.44 -2.20
C VAL A 233 23.49 -23.16 -3.52
N SER A 234 24.68 -23.01 -4.14
CA SER A 234 25.03 -23.70 -5.39
C SER A 234 25.10 -25.22 -5.21
N VAL A 235 25.57 -25.70 -4.06
CA VAL A 235 25.61 -27.14 -3.71
C VAL A 235 24.20 -27.72 -3.58
N ARG A 236 23.21 -26.93 -3.13
CA ARG A 236 21.82 -27.36 -2.97
C ARG A 236 20.94 -27.06 -4.19
N SER A 237 21.41 -26.23 -5.12
CA SER A 237 20.62 -25.87 -6.27
C SER A 237 20.73 -26.93 -7.37
N LYS A 238 19.60 -27.23 -8.02
CA LYS A 238 19.55 -28.10 -9.20
C LYS A 238 20.22 -27.47 -10.44
N GLY A 239 20.93 -26.34 -10.28
CA GLY A 239 21.66 -25.64 -11.33
C GLY A 239 21.56 -24.11 -11.25
N ARG A 240 22.48 -23.43 -11.92
CA ARG A 240 22.61 -21.96 -11.97
C ARG A 240 21.33 -21.23 -12.43
N ARG A 241 20.61 -21.83 -13.41
CA ARG A 241 19.31 -21.28 -13.88
C ARG A 241 18.26 -21.26 -12.79
N HIS A 242 18.22 -22.28 -11.95
CA HIS A 242 17.23 -22.38 -10.86
C HIS A 242 17.48 -21.29 -9.80
N LEU A 243 18.74 -20.97 -9.53
CA LEU A 243 19.13 -19.89 -8.62
C LEU A 243 18.64 -18.51 -9.15
N VAL A 244 18.92 -18.21 -10.42
CA VAL A 244 18.48 -16.94 -11.05
C VAL A 244 16.96 -16.83 -11.05
N LYS A 245 16.26 -17.91 -11.40
CA LYS A 245 14.79 -17.94 -11.32
C LYS A 245 14.28 -17.71 -9.90
N GLY A 246 14.94 -18.28 -8.88
CA GLY A 246 14.59 -18.06 -7.49
C GLY A 246 14.74 -16.60 -7.06
N ILE A 247 15.85 -15.96 -7.40
CA ILE A 247 16.09 -14.53 -7.13
C ILE A 247 15.03 -13.68 -7.83
N LEU A 248 14.79 -13.89 -9.13
CA LEU A 248 13.80 -13.13 -9.90
C LEU A 248 12.38 -13.29 -9.31
N SER A 249 11.95 -14.52 -9.02
CA SER A 249 10.61 -14.77 -8.48
C SER A 249 10.39 -14.07 -7.14
N VAL A 250 11.37 -14.15 -6.23
CA VAL A 250 11.26 -13.50 -4.92
C VAL A 250 11.28 -11.98 -5.02
N SER A 251 12.12 -11.43 -5.90
CA SER A 251 12.17 -9.99 -6.16
C SER A 251 10.85 -9.48 -6.74
N ILE A 252 10.25 -10.21 -7.68
CA ILE A 252 8.92 -9.88 -8.23
C ILE A 252 7.86 -9.88 -7.11
N ILE A 253 7.82 -10.92 -6.26
CA ILE A 253 6.88 -10.98 -5.15
C ILE A 253 7.07 -9.79 -4.19
N PHE A 254 8.32 -9.42 -3.89
CA PHE A 254 8.63 -8.28 -3.04
C PHE A 254 8.11 -6.96 -3.63
N LEU A 255 8.33 -6.74 -4.92
CA LEU A 255 7.80 -5.57 -5.62
C LEU A 255 6.28 -5.58 -5.69
N MET A 256 5.63 -6.74 -5.87
CA MET A 256 4.17 -6.85 -5.83
C MET A 256 3.60 -6.44 -4.47
N VAL A 257 4.26 -6.80 -3.36
CA VAL A 257 3.86 -6.34 -2.02
C VAL A 257 3.99 -4.83 -1.90
N TYR A 258 5.07 -4.25 -2.43
CA TYR A 258 5.25 -2.79 -2.46
C TYR A 258 4.14 -2.09 -3.27
N ILE A 259 3.78 -2.65 -4.41
CA ILE A 259 2.70 -2.15 -5.26
C ILE A 259 1.33 -2.25 -4.57
N ILE A 260 1.10 -3.30 -3.79
CA ILE A 260 -0.11 -3.42 -2.96
C ILE A 260 -0.16 -2.29 -1.92
N PHE A 261 0.96 -1.89 -1.31
CA PHE A 261 0.99 -0.73 -0.41
C PHE A 261 0.60 0.57 -1.12
N TRP A 262 1.05 0.78 -2.37
CA TRP A 262 0.64 1.93 -3.20
C TRP A 262 -0.85 1.89 -3.55
N LEU A 263 -1.37 0.71 -3.90
CA LEU A 263 -2.80 0.53 -4.15
C LEU A 263 -3.62 0.90 -2.91
N MET A 264 -3.23 0.39 -1.75
CA MET A 264 -3.90 0.70 -0.48
C MET A 264 -3.81 2.19 -0.13
N ALA A 265 -2.63 2.81 -0.31
CA ALA A 265 -2.46 4.23 -0.07
C ALA A 265 -3.32 5.09 -1.02
N GLY A 266 -3.43 4.70 -2.29
CA GLY A 266 -4.32 5.36 -3.26
C GLY A 266 -5.79 5.27 -2.85
N LEU A 267 -6.28 4.09 -2.45
CA LEU A 267 -7.64 3.85 -2.00
C LEU A 267 -7.95 4.62 -0.70
N ILE A 268 -7.09 4.45 0.31
CA ILE A 268 -7.25 5.12 1.59
C ILE A 268 -7.19 6.64 1.39
N GLY A 269 -6.20 7.14 0.67
CA GLY A 269 -6.07 8.56 0.42
C GLY A 269 -7.25 9.14 -0.37
N ALA A 270 -7.78 8.43 -1.37
CA ALA A 270 -8.97 8.87 -2.08
C ALA A 270 -10.21 8.93 -1.17
N SER A 271 -10.35 8.00 -0.23
CA SER A 271 -11.47 8.05 0.73
C SER A 271 -11.31 9.14 1.79
N LEU A 272 -10.07 9.57 2.10
CA LEU A 272 -9.75 10.53 3.16
C LEU A 272 -9.71 11.99 2.68
N PHE A 273 -9.09 12.19 1.52
CA PHE A 273 -8.69 13.52 1.04
C PHE A 273 -9.47 13.95 -0.21
N SER A 274 -10.38 13.11 -0.72
CA SER A 274 -11.17 13.44 -1.90
C SER A 274 -12.67 13.35 -1.64
N THR A 275 -13.44 13.92 -2.57
CA THR A 275 -14.91 13.90 -2.56
C THR A 275 -15.51 12.52 -2.81
N GLY A 276 -14.69 11.51 -3.02
CA GLY A 276 -15.07 10.11 -3.19
C GLY A 276 -14.43 9.42 -4.39
N LEU A 277 -14.47 8.09 -4.38
CA LEU A 277 -13.98 7.24 -5.46
C LEU A 277 -15.07 7.09 -6.53
N THR A 278 -14.75 7.52 -7.75
CA THR A 278 -15.55 7.25 -8.95
C THR A 278 -14.96 6.07 -9.72
N ILE A 279 -15.73 5.47 -10.64
CA ILE A 279 -15.24 4.41 -11.54
C ILE A 279 -14.04 4.91 -12.37
N VAL A 280 -14.05 6.20 -12.75
CA VAL A 280 -12.97 6.82 -13.52
C VAL A 280 -11.70 6.91 -12.68
N SER A 281 -11.78 7.39 -11.44
CA SER A 281 -10.64 7.47 -10.52
C SER A 281 -10.09 6.08 -10.19
N PHE A 282 -10.95 5.07 -10.02
CA PHE A 282 -10.52 3.70 -9.79
C PHE A 282 -9.76 3.10 -10.99
N ARG A 283 -10.24 3.32 -12.22
CA ARG A 283 -9.53 2.87 -13.44
C ARG A 283 -8.18 3.57 -13.58
N LEU A 284 -8.12 4.87 -13.34
CA LEU A 284 -6.88 5.64 -13.37
C LEU A 284 -5.88 5.12 -12.33
N MET A 285 -6.36 4.80 -11.13
CA MET A 285 -5.53 4.23 -10.06
C MET A 285 -4.95 2.88 -10.46
N LEU A 286 -5.77 1.96 -10.98
CA LEU A 286 -5.27 0.66 -11.43
C LEU A 286 -4.23 0.81 -12.52
N TYR A 287 -4.44 1.72 -13.48
CA TYR A 287 -3.48 2.02 -14.53
C TYR A 287 -2.18 2.58 -13.95
N ALA A 288 -2.24 3.59 -13.08
CA ALA A 288 -1.07 4.21 -12.45
C ALA A 288 -0.25 3.21 -11.63
N VAL A 289 -0.92 2.37 -10.83
CA VAL A 289 -0.28 1.32 -10.03
C VAL A 289 0.38 0.26 -10.91
N LEU A 290 -0.29 -0.15 -12.00
CA LEU A 290 0.28 -1.11 -12.97
C LEU A 290 1.52 -0.53 -13.66
N MET A 291 1.45 0.71 -14.14
CA MET A 291 2.60 1.39 -14.75
C MET A 291 3.76 1.55 -13.77
N LYS A 292 3.48 1.88 -12.51
CA LYS A 292 4.50 1.95 -11.46
C LYS A 292 5.16 0.59 -11.20
N CYS A 293 4.38 -0.49 -11.24
CA CYS A 293 4.90 -1.84 -11.14
C CYS A 293 5.88 -2.17 -12.27
N LEU A 294 5.49 -1.88 -13.51
CA LEU A 294 6.33 -2.15 -14.70
C LEU A 294 7.62 -1.32 -14.67
N ASP A 295 7.52 -0.02 -14.40
CA ASP A 295 8.67 0.90 -14.31
C ASP A 295 9.70 0.41 -13.27
N ILE A 296 9.25 0.09 -12.06
CA ILE A 296 10.17 -0.41 -11.01
C ILE A 296 10.76 -1.78 -11.38
N LEU A 297 9.97 -2.66 -12.01
CA LEU A 297 10.47 -3.95 -12.50
C LEU A 297 11.52 -3.78 -13.60
N VAL A 298 11.31 -2.90 -14.56
CA VAL A 298 12.28 -2.59 -15.61
C VAL A 298 13.58 -2.05 -15.01
N GLN A 299 13.47 -1.07 -14.10
CA GLN A 299 14.62 -0.51 -13.40
C GLN A 299 15.39 -1.60 -12.62
N TYR A 300 14.66 -2.48 -11.91
CA TYR A 300 15.26 -3.63 -11.21
C TYR A 300 16.04 -4.55 -12.17
N LEU A 301 15.46 -4.91 -13.31
CA LEU A 301 16.11 -5.80 -14.27
C LEU A 301 17.33 -5.14 -14.93
N ILE A 302 17.29 -3.83 -15.20
CA ILE A 302 18.46 -3.06 -15.68
C ILE A 302 19.58 -3.14 -14.63
N MET A 303 19.26 -2.86 -13.36
CA MET A 303 20.22 -2.95 -12.24
C MET A 303 20.80 -4.37 -12.12
N LEU A 304 19.96 -5.40 -12.17
CA LEU A 304 20.38 -6.79 -12.09
C LEU A 304 21.27 -7.18 -13.28
N GLY A 305 20.93 -6.74 -14.48
CA GLY A 305 21.73 -6.97 -15.68
C GLY A 305 23.13 -6.34 -15.59
N ILE A 306 23.22 -5.11 -15.10
CA ILE A 306 24.49 -4.41 -14.85
C ILE A 306 25.29 -5.12 -13.76
N TYR A 307 24.62 -5.52 -12.67
CA TYR A 307 25.27 -6.29 -11.62
C TYR A 307 25.86 -7.60 -12.13
N ILE A 308 25.15 -8.34 -12.98
CA ILE A 308 25.66 -9.57 -13.60
C ILE A 308 26.88 -9.28 -14.48
N ALA A 309 26.91 -8.12 -15.15
CA ALA A 309 28.02 -7.73 -16.02
C ALA A 309 29.26 -7.25 -15.23
N THR A 310 29.06 -6.44 -14.19
CA THR A 310 30.12 -5.71 -13.48
C THR A 310 30.47 -6.28 -12.11
N ARG A 311 29.62 -7.12 -11.52
CA ARG A 311 29.71 -7.61 -10.15
C ARG A 311 29.63 -6.55 -9.06
N GLN A 312 29.24 -5.35 -9.43
CA GLN A 312 29.14 -4.22 -8.50
C GLN A 312 27.72 -3.68 -8.52
N VAL A 313 27.02 -3.82 -7.41
CA VAL A 313 25.67 -3.28 -7.22
C VAL A 313 25.66 -1.75 -7.31
N THR A 314 26.71 -1.12 -6.80
CA THR A 314 26.86 0.34 -6.83
C THR A 314 26.79 0.90 -8.24
N ILE A 315 27.44 0.24 -9.23
CA ILE A 315 27.40 0.68 -10.63
C ILE A 315 25.97 0.57 -11.17
N GLY A 316 25.28 -0.54 -10.87
CA GLY A 316 23.88 -0.73 -11.26
C GLY A 316 22.99 0.38 -10.72
N PHE A 317 23.14 0.72 -9.44
CA PHE A 317 22.39 1.80 -8.80
C PHE A 317 22.73 3.18 -9.38
N LEU A 318 24.00 3.43 -9.66
CA LEU A 318 24.47 4.68 -10.26
C LEU A 318 23.87 4.89 -11.66
N VAL A 319 23.77 3.83 -12.47
CA VAL A 319 23.12 3.88 -13.79
C VAL A 319 21.63 4.18 -13.64
N LEU A 320 20.95 3.65 -12.61
CA LEU A 320 19.54 3.99 -12.35
C LEU A 320 19.37 5.47 -12.00
N VAL A 321 20.23 5.99 -11.12
CA VAL A 321 20.21 7.43 -10.77
C VAL A 321 20.47 8.28 -12.00
N ALA A 322 21.50 7.95 -12.78
CA ALA A 322 21.82 8.65 -14.02
C ALA A 322 20.67 8.57 -15.05
N GLY A 323 20.03 7.39 -15.19
CA GLY A 323 18.87 7.21 -16.06
C GLY A 323 17.68 8.08 -15.65
N ASN A 324 17.39 8.14 -14.35
CA ASN A 324 16.34 9.03 -13.84
C ASN A 324 16.73 10.53 -13.96
N LEU A 325 18.03 10.88 -13.87
CA LEU A 325 18.52 12.23 -14.09
C LEU A 325 18.38 12.72 -15.54
N LEU A 326 18.17 11.85 -16.51
CA LEU A 326 17.93 12.25 -17.90
C LEU A 326 16.71 13.19 -18.03
N CYS A 327 15.78 13.19 -17.08
CA CYS A 327 14.67 14.13 -17.05
C CYS A 327 15.09 15.60 -16.79
N ILE A 328 16.36 15.88 -16.43
CA ILE A 328 16.88 17.25 -16.33
C ILE A 328 16.87 17.94 -17.70
N ILE A 329 17.05 17.17 -18.78
CA ILE A 329 17.08 17.72 -20.13
C ILE A 329 15.64 17.82 -20.63
N PRO A 330 15.07 19.02 -20.74
CA PRO A 330 13.69 19.17 -21.19
C PRO A 330 13.57 18.74 -22.66
N GLY A 331 12.55 17.98 -22.97
CA GLY A 331 12.32 17.55 -24.35
C GLY A 331 11.29 16.42 -24.46
N ASN A 332 10.64 16.34 -25.60
CA ASN A 332 9.60 15.33 -25.86
C ASN A 332 10.13 13.89 -25.80
N TRP A 333 11.43 13.68 -26.00
CA TRP A 333 12.07 12.37 -25.90
C TRP A 333 12.04 11.79 -24.50
N VAL A 334 11.99 12.65 -23.46
CA VAL A 334 11.88 12.22 -22.05
C VAL A 334 10.60 11.42 -21.80
N ALA A 335 9.53 11.72 -22.57
CA ALA A 335 8.29 10.97 -22.46
C ALA A 335 8.45 9.49 -22.86
N TYR A 336 9.45 9.16 -23.68
CA TYR A 336 9.74 7.78 -24.13
C TYR A 336 10.82 7.09 -23.29
N SER A 337 11.44 7.81 -22.34
CA SER A 337 12.46 7.23 -21.46
C SER A 337 11.84 6.19 -20.52
N PRO A 338 12.40 4.99 -20.43
CA PRO A 338 11.88 3.95 -19.52
C PRO A 338 12.07 4.30 -18.03
N PHE A 339 12.90 5.32 -17.74
CA PHE A 339 13.08 5.78 -16.37
C PHE A 339 12.02 6.81 -16.01
N GLY A 340 11.12 6.42 -15.10
CA GLY A 340 10.02 7.27 -14.65
C GLY A 340 8.85 7.37 -15.64
N LEU A 341 8.71 6.41 -16.56
CA LEU A 341 7.58 6.34 -17.50
C LEU A 341 6.24 6.12 -16.79
N SER A 342 6.27 5.67 -15.53
CA SER A 342 5.10 5.57 -14.67
C SER A 342 4.53 6.91 -14.19
N SER A 343 5.18 8.04 -14.49
CA SER A 343 4.71 9.38 -14.14
C SER A 343 3.50 9.76 -14.96
N LEU A 344 2.35 10.01 -14.34
CA LEU A 344 1.12 10.37 -15.04
C LEU A 344 1.24 11.69 -15.83
N THR A 345 2.13 12.58 -15.42
CA THR A 345 2.44 13.82 -16.16
C THR A 345 3.08 13.60 -17.53
N ARG A 346 3.60 12.40 -17.83
CA ARG A 346 4.17 12.03 -19.14
C ARG A 346 3.16 11.37 -20.07
N ILE A 347 1.97 11.05 -19.55
CA ILE A 347 0.98 10.23 -20.23
C ILE A 347 -0.24 11.08 -20.54
N SER A 348 -0.72 11.06 -21.78
CA SER A 348 -1.88 11.84 -22.27
C SER A 348 -3.24 11.32 -21.78
N VAL A 349 -3.30 10.76 -20.56
CA VAL A 349 -4.56 10.28 -19.94
C VAL A 349 -5.33 11.43 -19.29
N VAL A 350 -4.60 12.38 -18.69
CA VAL A 350 -5.20 13.49 -17.93
C VAL A 350 -5.17 14.79 -18.72
N GLU A 351 -4.09 15.04 -19.48
CA GLU A 351 -3.94 16.23 -20.31
C GLU A 351 -3.84 15.83 -21.81
N PRO A 352 -4.93 15.97 -22.57
CA PRO A 352 -4.90 15.66 -23.99
C PRO A 352 -3.87 16.54 -24.74
N GLY A 353 -2.98 15.93 -25.50
CA GLY A 353 -1.97 16.62 -26.30
C GLY A 353 -0.59 16.78 -25.65
N ILE A 354 -0.44 16.46 -24.38
CA ILE A 354 0.86 16.46 -23.69
C ILE A 354 1.25 15.00 -23.36
N GLY A 355 2.47 14.62 -23.76
CA GLY A 355 2.98 13.28 -23.48
C GLY A 355 2.61 12.21 -24.51
N ILE A 356 2.83 10.95 -24.13
CA ILE A 356 2.57 9.77 -24.97
C ILE A 356 1.26 9.09 -24.60
N SER A 357 0.68 8.32 -25.50
CA SER A 357 -0.54 7.56 -25.22
C SER A 357 -0.29 6.50 -24.13
N ALA A 358 -1.31 6.22 -23.33
CA ALA A 358 -1.25 5.18 -22.29
C ALA A 358 -0.86 3.80 -22.85
N VAL A 359 -1.32 3.47 -24.05
CA VAL A 359 -0.99 2.21 -24.75
C VAL A 359 0.46 2.18 -25.18
N SER A 360 0.99 3.29 -25.68
CA SER A 360 2.41 3.39 -26.07
C SER A 360 3.33 3.27 -24.86
N ALA A 361 3.00 3.93 -23.74
CA ALA A 361 3.76 3.83 -22.50
C ALA A 361 3.82 2.38 -22.00
N PHE A 362 2.66 1.71 -21.94
CA PHE A 362 2.60 0.30 -21.57
C PHE A 362 3.39 -0.60 -22.53
N GLY A 363 3.29 -0.35 -23.84
CA GLY A 363 4.01 -1.12 -24.87
C GLY A 363 5.52 -1.02 -24.72
N ILE A 364 6.06 0.18 -24.45
CA ILE A 364 7.50 0.41 -24.23
C ILE A 364 7.98 -0.38 -23.00
N GLU A 365 7.30 -0.24 -21.87
CA GLU A 365 7.68 -0.95 -20.63
C GLU A 365 7.61 -2.48 -20.80
N ALA A 366 6.53 -2.98 -21.39
CA ALA A 366 6.35 -4.40 -21.63
C ALA A 366 7.42 -4.98 -22.59
N ALA A 367 7.80 -4.24 -23.63
CA ALA A 367 8.85 -4.64 -24.57
C ALA A 367 10.21 -4.71 -23.88
N ILE A 368 10.59 -3.66 -23.12
CA ILE A 368 11.86 -3.63 -22.39
C ILE A 368 11.89 -4.74 -21.33
N LEU A 369 10.81 -4.91 -20.58
CA LEU A 369 10.68 -5.97 -19.58
C LEU A 369 10.92 -7.35 -20.19
N THR A 370 10.27 -7.64 -21.30
CA THR A 370 10.40 -8.92 -22.01
C THR A 370 11.83 -9.15 -22.50
N LEU A 371 12.46 -8.15 -23.12
CA LEU A 371 13.84 -8.22 -23.59
C LEU A 371 14.83 -8.45 -22.44
N MET A 372 14.66 -7.74 -21.32
CA MET A 372 15.54 -7.87 -20.17
C MET A 372 15.40 -9.24 -19.49
N ILE A 373 14.18 -9.74 -19.32
CA ILE A 373 13.95 -11.09 -18.77
C ILE A 373 14.57 -12.15 -19.68
N ALA A 374 14.33 -12.06 -20.99
CA ALA A 374 14.93 -12.98 -21.97
C ALA A 374 16.47 -12.94 -21.92
N GLY A 375 17.08 -11.75 -21.90
CA GLY A 375 18.52 -11.59 -21.80
C GLY A 375 19.13 -12.19 -20.53
N ILE A 376 18.50 -11.92 -19.37
CA ILE A 376 18.95 -12.46 -18.08
C ILE A 376 18.81 -13.99 -18.04
N LEU A 377 17.71 -14.54 -18.55
CA LEU A 377 17.48 -15.99 -18.58
C LEU A 377 18.32 -16.72 -19.61
N MET A 378 18.73 -16.08 -20.71
CA MET A 378 19.55 -16.69 -21.76
C MET A 378 21.06 -16.60 -21.47
N TRP A 379 21.54 -15.46 -20.98
CA TRP A 379 22.97 -15.18 -20.80
C TRP A 379 23.39 -14.94 -19.34
N GLY A 380 22.53 -14.34 -18.53
CA GLY A 380 22.84 -13.93 -17.16
C GLY A 380 23.24 -15.12 -16.28
N TYR A 381 22.61 -16.29 -16.45
CA TYR A 381 22.92 -17.47 -15.63
C TYR A 381 24.34 -18.00 -15.86
N LYS A 382 24.95 -17.75 -17.02
CA LYS A 382 26.32 -18.19 -17.31
C LYS A 382 27.36 -17.38 -16.54
N LYS A 383 27.07 -16.10 -16.29
CA LYS A 383 27.98 -15.14 -15.66
C LYS A 383 27.79 -14.99 -14.14
N ILE A 384 26.63 -15.33 -13.59
CA ILE A 384 26.31 -15.01 -12.18
C ILE A 384 27.16 -15.79 -11.15
N LEU A 385 27.84 -16.86 -11.53
CA LEU A 385 28.65 -17.71 -10.64
C LEU A 385 30.11 -17.86 -11.11
N ASN A 386 30.53 -17.15 -12.14
CA ASN A 386 31.93 -16.98 -12.49
C ASN A 386 32.44 -15.68 -11.88
#